data_09ac56175add907a380ff43af2712021
#
_entry.id   09ac56175add907a380ff43af2712021
#
_cell.length_a   1.000
_cell.length_b   1.000
_cell.length_c   1.000
_cell.angle_alpha   90.00
_cell.angle_beta   90.00
_cell.angle_gamma   90.00
#
_symmetry.space_group_name_H-M   'P 1'
#
loop_
_entity.id
_entity.type
_entity.pdbx_description
1 polymer ?
#
loop_
_entity_poly.entity_id
_entity_poly.type
_entity_poly.pdbx_seq_one_letter_code
_entity_poly.pdbx_strand_id
1 'polypeptide(L)'
;MNATVGNLKVEAPEDRPVTIMSRTFNAPRDLVFKAHSSCEHVSKWWGPRRHSFASCEMDFVEGGAWRYVLRGADGSEYPFKGEFREIQAPERLTWTFVYDVAPFNEHEGVETMIFSEEDGRTTLTVTSVYPSIEIRDAVVSTGMVEGAAETYERLEEYAATLR
;
A
#
# COMPACT_ATOMS: atom_id res chain seq x y z
N MET A 1 -14.66 2.57 -12.66
CA MET A 1 -13.85 3.80 -12.79
C MET A 1 -12.44 3.42 -13.18
N ASN A 2 -11.89 4.09 -14.15
CA ASN A 2 -10.49 3.94 -14.53
C ASN A 2 -9.84 5.30 -14.48
N ALA A 3 -8.69 5.39 -13.85
CA ALA A 3 -7.99 6.66 -13.69
C ALA A 3 -6.46 6.44 -13.81
N THR A 4 -5.76 7.51 -14.18
CA THR A 4 -4.31 7.54 -14.13
C THR A 4 -3.90 8.82 -13.41
N VAL A 5 -3.13 8.69 -12.33
CA VAL A 5 -2.61 9.82 -11.58
C VAL A 5 -1.09 9.68 -11.54
N GLY A 6 -0.39 10.60 -12.20
CA GLY A 6 1.05 10.45 -12.40
C GLY A 6 1.34 9.15 -13.16
N ASN A 7 2.15 8.29 -12.56
CA ASN A 7 2.51 6.99 -13.13
C ASN A 7 1.66 5.84 -12.58
N LEU A 8 0.64 6.13 -11.77
CA LEU A 8 -0.24 5.13 -11.16
C LEU A 8 -1.49 4.95 -11.99
N LYS A 9 -1.78 3.70 -12.37
CA LYS A 9 -3.04 3.33 -13.01
C LYS A 9 -3.95 2.72 -11.96
N VAL A 10 -5.23 3.10 -11.98
CA VAL A 10 -6.23 2.61 -11.04
C VAL A 10 -7.46 2.15 -11.79
N GLU A 11 -7.93 0.95 -11.46
CA GLU A 11 -9.18 0.40 -11.95
C GLU A 11 -10.08 0.10 -10.76
N ALA A 12 -11.35 0.47 -10.85
CA ALA A 12 -12.37 0.12 -9.87
C ALA A 12 -13.58 -0.41 -10.63
N PRO A 13 -13.60 -1.74 -10.94
CA PRO A 13 -14.68 -2.34 -11.72
C PRO A 13 -16.03 -2.17 -11.03
N GLU A 14 -17.08 -1.90 -11.82
CA GLU A 14 -18.43 -1.65 -11.28
C GLU A 14 -19.09 -2.89 -10.69
N ASP A 15 -18.65 -4.08 -11.12
CA ASP A 15 -19.27 -5.37 -10.78
C ASP A 15 -18.60 -6.11 -9.62
N ARG A 16 -17.49 -5.59 -9.09
CA ARG A 16 -16.72 -6.25 -8.03
C ARG A 16 -16.21 -5.25 -7.01
N PRO A 17 -16.15 -5.65 -5.72
CA PRO A 17 -15.69 -4.75 -4.65
C PRO A 17 -14.15 -4.70 -4.58
N VAL A 18 -13.50 -4.36 -5.70
CA VAL A 18 -12.04 -4.34 -5.76
C VAL A 18 -11.52 -3.01 -6.31
N THR A 19 -10.27 -2.70 -5.97
CA THR A 19 -9.46 -1.73 -6.72
C THR A 19 -8.21 -2.46 -7.20
N ILE A 20 -7.76 -2.12 -8.40
CA ILE A 20 -6.54 -2.67 -8.97
C ILE A 20 -5.65 -1.48 -9.34
N MET A 21 -4.51 -1.39 -8.68
CA MET A 21 -3.54 -0.33 -8.93
C MET A 21 -2.27 -0.95 -9.50
N SER A 22 -1.65 -0.28 -10.46
CA SER A 22 -0.37 -0.73 -11.00
C SER A 22 0.56 0.43 -11.31
N ARG A 23 1.84 0.20 -11.09
CA ARG A 23 2.88 1.19 -11.37
C ARG A 23 4.20 0.46 -11.66
N THR A 24 4.94 1.00 -12.61
CA THR A 24 6.28 0.50 -12.93
C THR A 24 7.32 1.37 -12.25
N PHE A 25 8.30 0.72 -11.61
CA PHE A 25 9.40 1.35 -10.90
C PHE A 25 10.71 1.08 -11.63
N ASN A 26 11.59 2.06 -11.68
CA ASN A 26 12.92 1.90 -12.26
C ASN A 26 13.89 1.32 -11.21
N ALA A 27 13.57 0.13 -10.73
CA ALA A 27 14.36 -0.59 -9.75
C ALA A 27 14.05 -2.09 -9.87
N PRO A 28 15.02 -2.98 -9.56
CA PRO A 28 14.78 -4.42 -9.60
C PRO A 28 13.82 -4.86 -8.50
N ARG A 29 13.14 -5.95 -8.74
CA ARG A 29 12.07 -6.49 -7.89
C ARG A 29 12.49 -6.75 -6.45
N ASP A 30 13.66 -7.28 -6.25
CA ASP A 30 14.16 -7.57 -4.90
C ASP A 30 14.31 -6.31 -4.05
N LEU A 31 14.67 -5.16 -4.64
CA LEU A 31 14.75 -3.89 -3.92
C LEU A 31 13.36 -3.33 -3.62
N VAL A 32 12.44 -3.38 -4.57
CA VAL A 32 11.07 -2.90 -4.36
C VAL A 32 10.37 -3.74 -3.29
N PHE A 33 10.55 -5.05 -3.33
CA PHE A 33 10.00 -5.94 -2.31
C PHE A 33 10.64 -5.68 -0.94
N LYS A 34 11.97 -5.54 -0.90
CA LYS A 34 12.71 -5.28 0.34
C LYS A 34 12.20 -4.01 1.03
N ALA A 35 11.82 -3.00 0.26
CA ALA A 35 11.29 -1.76 0.81
C ALA A 35 10.00 -1.94 1.62
N HIS A 36 9.31 -3.07 1.45
CA HIS A 36 8.10 -3.43 2.21
C HIS A 36 8.38 -4.29 3.43
N SER A 37 9.62 -4.74 3.65
CA SER A 37 9.91 -5.86 4.55
C SER A 37 10.28 -5.51 5.99
N SER A 38 10.41 -4.23 6.30
CA SER A 38 10.76 -3.81 7.66
C SER A 38 10.29 -2.38 7.94
N CYS A 39 10.16 -2.05 9.22
CA CYS A 39 9.82 -0.69 9.64
C CYS A 39 10.90 0.32 9.24
N GLU A 40 12.17 -0.09 9.26
CA GLU A 40 13.27 0.77 8.79
C GLU A 40 13.04 1.25 7.36
N HIS A 41 12.58 0.34 6.49
CA HIS A 41 12.30 0.67 5.10
C HIS A 41 10.95 1.35 4.91
N VAL A 42 9.87 0.76 5.42
CA VAL A 42 8.51 1.24 5.20
C VAL A 42 8.33 2.68 5.70
N SER A 43 8.93 3.03 6.82
CA SER A 43 8.80 4.37 7.39
C SER A 43 9.39 5.48 6.52
N LYS A 44 10.18 5.13 5.52
CA LYS A 44 10.82 6.09 4.62
C LYS A 44 9.94 6.52 3.46
N TRP A 45 8.90 5.76 3.12
CA TRP A 45 8.12 6.05 1.91
C TRP A 45 6.61 5.89 2.06
N TRP A 46 6.13 5.07 2.99
CA TRP A 46 4.70 4.76 3.09
C TRP A 46 3.90 5.96 3.61
N GLY A 47 2.79 6.27 2.94
CA GLY A 47 1.94 7.41 3.28
C GLY A 47 2.25 8.65 2.45
N PRO A 48 1.35 9.64 2.44
CA PRO A 48 1.56 10.88 1.70
C PRO A 48 2.67 11.72 2.33
N ARG A 49 3.25 12.64 1.53
CA ARG A 49 4.41 13.44 1.96
C ARG A 49 4.13 14.34 3.18
N ARG A 50 2.87 14.76 3.32
CA ARG A 50 2.46 15.62 4.45
C ARG A 50 2.37 14.88 5.78
N HIS A 51 2.47 13.55 5.75
CA HIS A 51 2.43 12.72 6.95
C HIS A 51 3.82 12.15 7.27
N SER A 52 4.04 11.89 8.56
CA SER A 52 5.23 11.19 9.04
C SER A 52 4.81 10.02 9.89
N PHE A 53 5.70 9.05 10.11
CA PHE A 53 5.41 7.94 11.00
C PHE A 53 5.49 8.37 12.46
N ALA A 54 4.42 8.17 13.22
CA ALA A 54 4.42 8.30 14.67
C ALA A 54 4.89 7.00 15.31
N SER A 55 4.50 5.84 14.74
CA SER A 55 4.99 4.54 15.18
C SER A 55 4.87 3.53 14.05
N CYS A 56 5.69 2.48 14.14
CA CYS A 56 5.66 1.38 13.20
C CYS A 56 5.97 0.09 13.95
N GLU A 57 5.11 -0.89 13.80
CA GLU A 57 5.31 -2.23 14.34
C GLU A 57 5.06 -3.22 13.23
N MET A 58 5.95 -4.20 13.08
CA MET A 58 5.85 -5.17 12.01
C MET A 58 6.55 -6.47 12.39
N ASP A 59 5.81 -7.57 12.30
CA ASP A 59 6.38 -8.91 12.37
C ASP A 59 6.25 -9.52 10.98
N PHE A 60 7.30 -9.38 10.16
CA PHE A 60 7.25 -9.72 8.74
C PHE A 60 7.42 -11.21 8.51
N VAL A 61 6.43 -11.99 8.96
CA VAL A 61 6.28 -13.43 8.72
C VAL A 61 4.83 -13.72 8.44
N GLU A 62 4.54 -14.83 7.79
CA GLU A 62 3.14 -15.24 7.57
C GLU A 62 2.46 -15.45 8.93
N GLY A 63 1.29 -14.84 9.10
CA GLY A 63 0.58 -14.80 10.38
C GLY A 63 1.01 -13.65 11.30
N GLY A 64 2.08 -12.93 10.96
CA GLY A 64 2.56 -11.81 11.77
C GLY A 64 1.69 -10.58 11.62
N ALA A 65 1.62 -9.77 12.68
CA ALA A 65 0.83 -8.54 12.70
C ALA A 65 1.66 -7.33 12.29
N TRP A 66 0.98 -6.31 11.79
CA TRP A 66 1.60 -5.02 11.52
C TRP A 66 0.69 -3.89 11.98
N ARG A 67 1.31 -2.77 12.37
CA ARG A 67 0.59 -1.55 12.75
C ARG A 67 1.43 -0.33 12.39
N TYR A 68 0.86 0.55 11.57
CA TYR A 68 1.49 1.81 11.19
C TYR A 68 0.62 2.96 11.69
N VAL A 69 1.22 3.91 12.38
CA VAL A 69 0.51 5.13 12.78
C VAL A 69 1.20 6.31 12.11
N LEU A 70 0.47 6.98 11.25
CA LEU A 70 0.93 8.21 10.60
C LEU A 70 0.49 9.42 11.41
N ARG A 71 1.26 10.49 11.34
CA ARG A 71 0.93 11.77 11.98
C ARG A 71 0.90 12.87 10.93
N GLY A 72 -0.19 13.64 10.90
CA GLY A 72 -0.33 14.81 10.05
C GLY A 72 0.34 16.03 10.66
N ALA A 73 0.45 17.10 9.86
CA ALA A 73 1.08 18.37 10.27
C ALA A 73 0.35 19.01 11.46
N ASP A 74 -0.94 18.76 11.62
CA ASP A 74 -1.77 19.27 12.71
C ASP A 74 -1.71 18.41 13.98
N GLY A 75 -0.89 17.34 13.97
CA GLY A 75 -0.78 16.41 15.10
C GLY A 75 -1.79 15.28 15.08
N SER A 76 -2.73 15.27 14.16
CA SER A 76 -3.70 14.17 14.02
C SER A 76 -2.99 12.88 13.68
N GLU A 77 -3.48 11.77 14.24
CA GLU A 77 -2.91 10.46 13.99
C GLU A 77 -3.85 9.60 13.15
N TYR A 78 -3.24 8.81 12.26
CA TYR A 78 -3.96 7.94 11.33
C TYR A 78 -3.41 6.52 11.50
N PRO A 79 -4.11 5.67 12.29
CA PRO A 79 -3.65 4.30 12.56
C PRO A 79 -4.16 3.30 11.51
N PHE A 80 -3.26 2.44 11.08
CA PHE A 80 -3.55 1.35 10.15
C PHE A 80 -3.00 0.06 10.74
N LYS A 81 -3.69 -1.06 10.52
CA LYS A 81 -3.26 -2.35 11.05
C LYS A 81 -3.68 -3.50 10.15
N GLY A 82 -3.08 -4.64 10.38
CA GLY A 82 -3.43 -5.85 9.67
C GLY A 82 -2.54 -7.02 10.04
N GLU A 83 -2.56 -8.03 9.17
CA GLU A 83 -1.85 -9.28 9.34
C GLU A 83 -1.29 -9.71 7.99
N PHE A 84 -0.05 -10.21 7.98
CA PHE A 84 0.54 -10.80 6.78
C PHE A 84 -0.06 -12.18 6.56
N ARG A 85 -0.69 -12.41 5.41
CA ARG A 85 -1.32 -13.67 5.06
C ARG A 85 -0.40 -14.54 4.22
N GLU A 86 0.36 -13.93 3.32
CA GLU A 86 1.22 -14.64 2.39
C GLU A 86 2.47 -13.81 2.12
N ILE A 87 3.64 -14.42 2.20
CA ILE A 87 4.92 -13.77 1.88
C ILE A 87 5.71 -14.71 0.98
N GLN A 88 5.81 -14.38 -0.30
CA GLN A 88 6.59 -15.12 -1.29
C GLN A 88 7.60 -14.15 -1.92
N ALA A 89 8.69 -13.94 -1.20
CA ALA A 89 9.73 -12.99 -1.62
C ALA A 89 10.48 -13.49 -2.87
N PRO A 90 10.75 -12.64 -3.84
CA PRO A 90 10.38 -11.23 -3.94
C PRO A 90 9.16 -10.99 -4.85
N GLU A 91 8.26 -11.96 -4.98
CA GLU A 91 7.22 -11.99 -6.02
C GLU A 91 5.84 -11.56 -5.54
N ARG A 92 5.49 -11.90 -4.30
CA ARG A 92 4.10 -11.79 -3.87
C ARG A 92 3.99 -11.52 -2.37
N LEU A 93 3.06 -10.64 -2.01
CA LEU A 93 2.77 -10.29 -0.62
C LEU A 93 1.26 -10.06 -0.50
N THR A 94 0.63 -10.77 0.45
CA THR A 94 -0.79 -10.56 0.76
C THR A 94 -0.92 -10.18 2.23
N TRP A 95 -1.65 -9.13 2.50
CA TRP A 95 -1.94 -8.70 3.86
C TRP A 95 -3.39 -8.28 4.01
N THR A 96 -3.88 -8.27 5.25
CA THR A 96 -5.14 -7.62 5.57
C THR A 96 -4.86 -6.17 5.93
N PHE A 97 -5.85 -5.33 5.76
CA PHE A 97 -5.70 -3.89 5.93
C PHE A 97 -6.95 -3.30 6.58
N VAL A 98 -6.76 -2.62 7.70
CA VAL A 98 -7.85 -1.93 8.42
C VAL A 98 -7.39 -0.50 8.74
N TYR A 99 -8.20 0.48 8.35
CA TYR A 99 -8.02 1.83 8.88
C TYR A 99 -8.68 1.87 10.26
N ASP A 100 -7.88 1.95 11.31
CA ASP A 100 -8.30 1.70 12.69
C ASP A 100 -8.94 2.92 13.35
N VAL A 101 -9.94 3.50 12.68
CA VAL A 101 -10.73 4.63 13.16
C VAL A 101 -12.20 4.33 12.85
N ALA A 102 -13.09 4.50 13.84
CA ALA A 102 -14.52 4.29 13.64
C ALA A 102 -15.07 5.28 12.60
N PRO A 103 -15.96 4.89 11.69
CA PRO A 103 -16.56 3.56 11.55
C PRO A 103 -15.76 2.60 10.67
N PHE A 104 -14.61 3.04 10.13
CA PHE A 104 -13.83 2.26 9.15
C PHE A 104 -13.18 1.02 9.77
N ASN A 105 -12.93 1.04 11.09
CA ASN A 105 -12.27 -0.08 11.77
C ASN A 105 -13.12 -1.35 11.88
N GLU A 106 -14.37 -1.30 11.42
CA GLU A 106 -15.23 -2.47 11.32
C GLU A 106 -15.05 -3.22 10.00
N HIS A 107 -14.25 -2.68 9.07
CA HIS A 107 -14.10 -3.21 7.72
C HIS A 107 -12.65 -3.59 7.45
N GLU A 108 -12.46 -4.86 7.11
CA GLU A 108 -11.15 -5.38 6.75
C GLU A 108 -11.07 -5.56 5.23
N GLY A 109 -10.04 -4.97 4.64
CA GLY A 109 -9.71 -5.22 3.24
C GLY A 109 -8.59 -6.25 3.16
N VAL A 110 -8.49 -6.91 2.00
CA VAL A 110 -7.37 -7.83 1.72
C VAL A 110 -6.66 -7.31 0.48
N GLU A 111 -5.37 -7.07 0.59
CA GLU A 111 -4.55 -6.59 -0.51
C GLU A 111 -3.53 -7.63 -0.93
N THR A 112 -3.45 -7.89 -2.22
CA THR A 112 -2.43 -8.74 -2.81
C THR A 112 -1.53 -7.88 -3.69
N MET A 113 -0.24 -7.94 -3.42
CA MET A 113 0.79 -7.21 -4.16
C MET A 113 1.61 -8.21 -4.98
N ILE A 114 1.67 -7.99 -6.28
CA ILE A 114 2.46 -8.81 -7.21
C ILE A 114 3.59 -7.94 -7.76
N PHE A 115 4.82 -8.43 -7.61
CA PHE A 115 6.03 -7.73 -8.05
C PHE A 115 6.59 -8.48 -9.27
N SER A 116 6.38 -7.95 -10.45
CA SER A 116 6.87 -8.53 -11.72
C SER A 116 8.07 -7.74 -12.21
N GLU A 117 9.10 -8.42 -12.69
CA GLU A 117 10.31 -7.74 -13.19
C GLU A 117 10.53 -8.04 -14.66
N GLU A 118 10.88 -6.99 -15.40
CA GLU A 118 11.29 -7.08 -16.80
C GLU A 118 12.34 -6.00 -17.06
N ASP A 119 13.49 -6.41 -17.59
CA ASP A 119 14.61 -5.51 -17.93
C ASP A 119 15.07 -4.63 -16.75
N GLY A 120 15.12 -5.21 -15.55
CA GLY A 120 15.55 -4.51 -14.34
C GLY A 120 14.55 -3.53 -13.78
N ARG A 121 13.32 -3.53 -14.29
CA ARG A 121 12.24 -2.67 -13.83
C ARG A 121 11.11 -3.52 -13.26
N THR A 122 10.49 -3.03 -12.19
CA THR A 122 9.44 -3.75 -11.49
C THR A 122 8.08 -3.11 -11.76
N THR A 123 7.11 -3.93 -12.13
CA THR A 123 5.70 -3.52 -12.12
C THR A 123 5.05 -4.09 -10.87
N LEU A 124 4.57 -3.21 -10.00
CA LEU A 124 3.82 -3.59 -8.81
C LEU A 124 2.34 -3.47 -9.13
N THR A 125 1.61 -4.56 -8.94
CA THR A 125 0.15 -4.60 -9.08
C THR A 125 -0.46 -4.90 -7.73
N VAL A 126 -1.32 -4.00 -7.24
CA VAL A 126 -1.97 -4.11 -5.94
C VAL A 126 -3.47 -4.29 -6.17
N THR A 127 -3.98 -5.46 -5.81
CA THR A 127 -5.41 -5.75 -5.86
C THR A 127 -5.95 -5.72 -4.44
N SER A 128 -6.87 -4.79 -4.17
CA SER A 128 -7.51 -4.65 -2.86
C SER A 128 -8.95 -5.12 -2.96
N VAL A 129 -9.35 -6.03 -2.07
CA VAL A 129 -10.72 -6.54 -2.00
C VAL A 129 -11.38 -5.98 -0.75
N TYR A 130 -12.53 -5.35 -0.95
CA TYR A 130 -13.31 -4.70 0.12
C TYR A 130 -14.54 -5.55 0.45
N PRO A 131 -15.17 -5.35 1.64
CA PRO A 131 -16.38 -6.09 2.02
C PRO A 131 -17.57 -5.87 1.11
N SER A 132 -17.65 -4.71 0.45
CA SER A 132 -18.75 -4.40 -0.49
C SER A 132 -18.33 -3.32 -1.47
N ILE A 133 -19.11 -3.17 -2.55
CA ILE A 133 -18.88 -2.12 -3.54
C ILE A 133 -19.07 -0.74 -2.89
N GLU A 134 -20.05 -0.60 -2.01
CA GLU A 134 -20.33 0.66 -1.31
C GLU A 134 -19.15 1.09 -0.45
N ILE A 135 -18.54 0.14 0.27
CA ILE A 135 -17.37 0.43 1.10
C ILE A 135 -16.17 0.79 0.20
N ARG A 136 -15.97 0.03 -0.88
CA ARG A 136 -14.93 0.33 -1.86
C ARG A 136 -15.08 1.77 -2.38
N ASP A 137 -16.29 2.15 -2.79
CA ASP A 137 -16.54 3.48 -3.34
C ASP A 137 -16.32 4.58 -2.29
N ALA A 138 -16.71 4.32 -1.03
CA ALA A 138 -16.47 5.27 0.06
C ALA A 138 -14.96 5.49 0.27
N VAL A 139 -14.17 4.43 0.24
CA VAL A 139 -12.72 4.52 0.40
C VAL A 139 -12.09 5.28 -0.79
N VAL A 140 -12.48 4.98 -2.01
CA VAL A 140 -11.98 5.67 -3.20
C VAL A 140 -12.29 7.17 -3.14
N SER A 141 -13.46 7.54 -2.61
CA SER A 141 -13.87 8.95 -2.52
C SER A 141 -13.10 9.78 -1.50
N THR A 142 -12.28 9.16 -0.64
CA THR A 142 -11.51 9.87 0.38
C THR A 142 -10.22 10.52 -0.12
N GLY A 143 -9.91 10.44 -1.41
CA GLY A 143 -8.64 10.89 -1.96
C GLY A 143 -7.56 9.82 -1.91
N MET A 144 -7.96 8.55 -1.76
CA MET A 144 -7.04 7.41 -1.65
C MET A 144 -6.15 7.27 -2.89
N VAL A 145 -6.69 7.54 -4.09
CA VAL A 145 -5.93 7.40 -5.33
C VAL A 145 -4.75 8.38 -5.38
N GLU A 146 -5.00 9.63 -5.02
CA GLU A 146 -3.97 10.67 -4.99
C GLU A 146 -2.92 10.36 -3.91
N GLY A 147 -3.37 9.89 -2.75
CA GLY A 147 -2.48 9.46 -1.68
C GLY A 147 -1.60 8.28 -2.08
N ALA A 148 -2.17 7.31 -2.77
CA ALA A 148 -1.42 6.16 -3.27
C ALA A 148 -0.39 6.57 -4.33
N ALA A 149 -0.78 7.47 -5.25
CA ALA A 149 0.13 7.96 -6.27
C ALA A 149 1.36 8.63 -5.64
N GLU A 150 1.14 9.46 -4.62
CA GLU A 150 2.21 10.15 -3.90
C GLU A 150 3.08 9.16 -3.12
N THR A 151 2.46 8.17 -2.48
CA THR A 151 3.16 7.12 -1.74
C THR A 151 4.10 6.35 -2.66
N TYR A 152 3.65 5.98 -3.85
CA TYR A 152 4.47 5.21 -4.78
C TYR A 152 5.55 6.06 -5.48
N GLU A 153 5.36 7.37 -5.59
CA GLU A 153 6.45 8.26 -5.99
C GLU A 153 7.56 8.23 -4.93
N ARG A 154 7.21 8.24 -3.67
CA ARG A 154 8.17 8.13 -2.57
C ARG A 154 8.88 6.79 -2.58
N LEU A 155 8.17 5.71 -2.89
CA LEU A 155 8.77 4.39 -3.01
C LEU A 155 9.82 4.36 -4.14
N GLU A 156 9.53 4.99 -5.27
CA GLU A 156 10.48 5.13 -6.39
C GLU A 156 11.77 5.83 -5.92
N GLU A 157 11.61 6.93 -5.22
CA GLU A 157 12.74 7.71 -4.69
C GLU A 157 13.55 6.89 -3.70
N TYR A 158 12.87 6.20 -2.79
CA TYR A 158 13.52 5.41 -1.76
C TYR A 158 14.26 4.19 -2.35
N ALA A 159 13.63 3.47 -3.26
CA ALA A 159 14.23 2.31 -3.90
C ALA A 159 15.55 2.67 -4.59
N ALA A 160 15.62 3.86 -5.18
CA ALA A 160 16.86 4.35 -5.81
C ALA A 160 18.01 4.47 -4.81
N THR A 161 17.72 4.70 -3.53
CA THR A 161 18.76 4.81 -2.48
C THR A 161 19.27 3.44 -2.02
N LEU A 162 18.57 2.36 -2.37
CA LEU A 162 18.91 1.01 -1.93
C LEU A 162 19.88 0.30 -2.88
N ARG A 163 20.22 0.92 -4.00
CA ARG A 163 21.15 0.35 -4.98
C ARG A 163 22.60 0.43 -4.51
#